data_3a47bdece931037778e42965b13697d8
#
_entry.id   3a47bdece931037778e42965b13697d8
#
_cell.length_a   1.000
_cell.length_b   1.000
_cell.length_c   1.000
_cell.angle_alpha   90.00
_cell.angle_beta   90.00
_cell.angle_gamma   90.00
#
_symmetry.space_group_name_H-M   'P 1'
#
loop_
_entity.id
_entity.type
_entity.pdbx_description
1 polymer ?
#
loop_
_entity_poly.entity_id
_entity_poly.type
_entity_poly.pdbx_seq_one_letter_code
_entity_poly.pdbx_strand_id
1 'polypeptide(L)'
;MNLILIVGSGAVGKMTVGQELMKITDYRLFHNHMMIEPVIDIMGKFDGALVTKLREDIMDAFIKTSYPGMIFTLMWAFDLESDWNYVKSLTEKFEATGGTVYCVELIADRAVRIERNKTENRLKNKASKRNLVLSEARMLREETKYRLISREGEIPFENYMRIDNTNLEPDVVAKMIKDRFGFPDQSRAELMNRMKLEEVREDELPQLLEMQVKSFMPLYEKYHDDGSPAIESLERIKKRAERPNRKYYFVVKDGARVGAINVGHNDPEEKHVSFISPLFILPEYQNKGYGYVAIMKAFELYPDVNTWKLETIKEEPANCHLYEKCGFVRVGEEKVINERMTLIDYELKR
;
A
#
# COMPACT_ATOMS: atom_id res chain seq x y z
N MET A 1 -10.71 -17.90 -7.70
CA MET A 1 -9.91 -17.03 -6.82
C MET A 1 -8.45 -17.45 -6.85
N ASN A 2 -7.52 -16.56 -7.14
CA ASN A 2 -6.11 -16.92 -7.33
C ASN A 2 -5.34 -17.04 -6.00
N LEU A 3 -4.28 -17.87 -6.00
CA LEU A 3 -3.31 -17.96 -4.92
C LEU A 3 -1.92 -17.55 -5.44
N ILE A 4 -1.27 -16.60 -4.77
CA ILE A 4 0.13 -16.28 -4.98
C ILE A 4 0.89 -16.82 -3.78
N LEU A 5 1.61 -17.91 -3.97
CA LEU A 5 2.43 -18.55 -2.95
C LEU A 5 3.86 -17.99 -3.02
N ILE A 6 4.28 -17.22 -2.01
CA ILE A 6 5.65 -16.72 -1.91
C ILE A 6 6.42 -17.62 -0.93
N VAL A 7 7.39 -18.37 -1.43
CA VAL A 7 8.19 -19.33 -0.67
C VAL A 7 9.65 -18.90 -0.55
N GLY A 8 10.40 -19.58 0.31
CA GLY A 8 11.84 -19.37 0.52
C GLY A 8 12.25 -19.35 1.99
N SER A 9 13.53 -19.23 2.25
CA SER A 9 14.16 -19.32 3.56
C SER A 9 13.71 -18.24 4.56
N GLY A 10 14.10 -18.41 5.82
CA GLY A 10 13.90 -17.39 6.85
C GLY A 10 14.53 -16.05 6.47
N ALA A 11 13.81 -14.94 6.74
CA ALA A 11 14.26 -13.57 6.49
C ALA A 11 14.59 -13.20 5.03
N VAL A 12 14.22 -14.01 4.03
CA VAL A 12 14.46 -13.73 2.60
C VAL A 12 13.64 -12.55 2.05
N GLY A 13 12.63 -12.05 2.79
CA GLY A 13 11.83 -10.89 2.37
C GLY A 13 10.39 -11.19 1.96
N LYS A 14 9.91 -12.43 2.06
CA LYS A 14 8.55 -12.87 1.64
C LYS A 14 7.42 -11.95 2.08
N MET A 15 7.40 -11.59 3.38
CA MET A 15 6.36 -10.72 3.94
C MET A 15 6.43 -9.30 3.33
N THR A 16 7.61 -8.72 3.26
CA THR A 16 7.81 -7.36 2.75
C THR A 16 7.46 -7.27 1.26
N VAL A 17 7.93 -8.24 0.46
CA VAL A 17 7.53 -8.35 -0.96
C VAL A 17 6.02 -8.53 -1.10
N GLY A 18 5.40 -9.37 -0.26
CA GLY A 18 3.94 -9.52 -0.25
C GLY A 18 3.20 -8.23 0.14
N GLN A 19 3.75 -7.43 1.05
CA GLN A 19 3.22 -6.11 1.40
C GLN A 19 3.31 -5.13 0.22
N GLU A 20 4.44 -5.10 -0.50
CA GLU A 20 4.60 -4.26 -1.69
C GLU A 20 3.68 -4.73 -2.84
N LEU A 21 3.57 -6.03 -3.07
CA LEU A 21 2.68 -6.58 -4.09
C LEU A 21 1.20 -6.25 -3.81
N MET A 22 0.79 -6.27 -2.53
CA MET A 22 -0.55 -5.86 -2.11
C MET A 22 -0.83 -4.38 -2.38
N LYS A 23 0.19 -3.52 -2.44
CA LYS A 23 0.02 -2.09 -2.75
C LYS A 23 -0.28 -1.82 -4.23
N ILE A 24 0.19 -2.70 -5.11
CA ILE A 24 0.10 -2.53 -6.57
C ILE A 24 -0.88 -3.50 -7.25
N THR A 25 -1.56 -4.35 -6.44
CA THR A 25 -2.58 -5.32 -6.90
C THR A 25 -3.77 -5.33 -5.93
N ASP A 26 -4.87 -5.96 -6.34
CA ASP A 26 -6.06 -6.16 -5.47
C ASP A 26 -5.95 -7.42 -4.60
N TYR A 27 -4.82 -8.13 -4.64
CA TYR A 27 -4.59 -9.31 -3.82
C TYR A 27 -4.39 -8.96 -2.35
N ARG A 28 -4.78 -9.88 -1.44
CA ARG A 28 -4.66 -9.67 0.02
C ARG A 28 -3.55 -10.52 0.59
N LEU A 29 -2.67 -9.88 1.39
CA LEU A 29 -1.57 -10.59 2.03
C LEU A 29 -2.04 -11.33 3.28
N PHE A 30 -1.77 -12.64 3.31
CA PHE A 30 -1.84 -13.48 4.50
C PHE A 30 -0.46 -14.08 4.78
N HIS A 31 0.37 -13.39 5.53
CA HIS A 31 1.69 -13.92 5.84
C HIS A 31 1.67 -14.86 7.05
N ASN A 32 2.56 -15.82 7.03
CA ASN A 32 2.62 -16.96 7.96
C ASN A 32 2.49 -16.58 9.45
N HIS A 33 3.10 -15.45 9.87
CA HIS A 33 3.08 -15.02 11.25
C HIS A 33 1.78 -14.36 11.72
N MET A 34 0.82 -14.09 10.83
CA MET A 34 -0.47 -13.52 11.23
C MET A 34 -1.27 -14.44 12.17
N MET A 35 -1.03 -15.75 12.09
CA MET A 35 -1.64 -16.72 13.02
C MET A 35 -0.66 -17.23 14.07
N ILE A 36 0.64 -17.17 13.83
CA ILE A 36 1.66 -17.61 14.80
C ILE A 36 1.71 -16.69 16.01
N GLU A 37 1.76 -15.37 15.80
CA GLU A 37 1.92 -14.40 16.89
C GLU A 37 0.72 -14.44 17.87
N PRO A 38 -0.55 -14.36 17.44
CA PRO A 38 -1.69 -14.47 18.35
C PRO A 38 -1.73 -15.79 19.12
N VAL A 39 -1.37 -16.90 18.49
CA VAL A 39 -1.33 -18.20 19.17
C VAL A 39 -0.27 -18.19 20.28
N ILE A 40 0.92 -17.67 20.00
CA ILE A 40 1.97 -17.55 21.01
C ILE A 40 1.55 -16.62 22.16
N ASP A 41 0.93 -15.48 21.84
CA ASP A 41 0.51 -14.49 22.84
C ASP A 41 -0.60 -15.06 23.77
N ILE A 42 -1.56 -15.79 23.22
CA ILE A 42 -2.69 -16.36 23.99
C ILE A 42 -2.27 -17.63 24.75
N MET A 43 -1.55 -18.53 24.08
CA MET A 43 -1.20 -19.84 24.61
C MET A 43 0.12 -19.87 25.40
N GLY A 44 0.90 -18.79 25.36
CA GLY A 44 2.25 -18.72 25.94
C GLY A 44 3.31 -19.57 25.22
N LYS A 45 2.94 -20.28 24.16
CA LYS A 45 3.80 -21.18 23.37
C LYS A 45 3.31 -21.34 21.95
N PHE A 46 4.20 -21.75 21.07
CA PHE A 46 3.83 -22.13 19.70
C PHE A 46 3.06 -23.46 19.69
N ASP A 47 1.89 -23.48 19.04
CA ASP A 47 1.10 -24.67 18.75
C ASP A 47 0.88 -24.77 17.23
N GLY A 48 1.57 -25.69 16.58
CA GLY A 48 1.55 -25.84 15.13
C GLY A 48 0.20 -26.35 14.61
N ALA A 49 -0.46 -27.23 15.35
CA ALA A 49 -1.78 -27.78 14.95
C ALA A 49 -2.86 -26.69 14.99
N LEU A 50 -2.86 -25.88 16.06
CA LEU A 50 -3.80 -24.75 16.18
C LEU A 50 -3.54 -23.69 15.12
N VAL A 51 -2.26 -23.34 14.85
CA VAL A 51 -1.89 -22.38 13.80
C VAL A 51 -2.35 -22.86 12.43
N THR A 52 -2.20 -24.15 12.12
CA THR A 52 -2.65 -24.75 10.85
C THR A 52 -4.15 -24.65 10.72
N LYS A 53 -4.90 -25.06 11.74
CA LYS A 53 -6.37 -24.97 11.76
C LYS A 53 -6.87 -23.55 11.54
N LEU A 54 -6.32 -22.57 12.26
CA LEU A 54 -6.71 -21.16 12.11
C LEU A 54 -6.42 -20.61 10.70
N ARG A 55 -5.35 -21.05 10.06
CA ARG A 55 -5.06 -20.71 8.66
C ARG A 55 -6.10 -21.29 7.71
N GLU A 56 -6.44 -22.55 7.88
CA GLU A 56 -7.45 -23.21 7.07
C GLU A 56 -8.81 -22.53 7.22
N ASP A 57 -9.26 -22.24 8.43
CA ASP A 57 -10.51 -21.55 8.70
C ASP A 57 -10.57 -20.17 8.04
N ILE A 58 -9.45 -19.41 8.08
CA ILE A 58 -9.33 -18.10 7.40
C ILE A 58 -9.36 -18.27 5.89
N MET A 59 -8.64 -19.23 5.32
CA MET A 59 -8.63 -19.49 3.89
C MET A 59 -10.01 -19.90 3.38
N ASP A 60 -10.73 -20.75 4.13
CA ASP A 60 -12.11 -21.17 3.83
C ASP A 60 -13.11 -20.02 3.87
N ALA A 61 -12.89 -19.07 4.76
CA ALA A 61 -13.68 -17.84 4.77
C ALA A 61 -13.28 -16.89 3.63
N PHE A 62 -11.98 -16.79 3.34
CA PHE A 62 -11.45 -15.86 2.33
C PHE A 62 -11.88 -16.23 0.90
N ILE A 63 -11.90 -17.53 0.55
CA ILE A 63 -12.33 -17.96 -0.78
C ILE A 63 -13.81 -17.65 -1.11
N LYS A 64 -14.59 -17.24 -0.11
CA LYS A 64 -16.00 -16.80 -0.26
C LYS A 64 -16.12 -15.28 -0.45
N THR A 65 -15.01 -14.55 -0.41
CA THR A 65 -15.01 -13.09 -0.62
C THR A 65 -14.95 -12.73 -2.11
N SER A 66 -15.12 -11.46 -2.42
CA SER A 66 -15.00 -10.91 -3.79
C SER A 66 -13.58 -10.52 -4.17
N TYR A 67 -12.56 -10.78 -3.33
CA TYR A 67 -11.18 -10.48 -3.69
C TYR A 67 -10.69 -11.37 -4.83
N PRO A 68 -9.80 -10.85 -5.71
CA PRO A 68 -9.29 -11.64 -6.84
C PRO A 68 -8.37 -12.78 -6.39
N GLY A 69 -7.78 -12.67 -5.20
CA GLY A 69 -6.93 -13.73 -4.64
C GLY A 69 -6.15 -13.34 -3.39
N MET A 70 -5.40 -14.32 -2.90
CA MET A 70 -4.57 -14.24 -1.71
C MET A 70 -3.09 -14.34 -2.05
N ILE A 71 -2.26 -13.52 -1.38
CA ILE A 71 -0.81 -13.69 -1.32
C ILE A 71 -0.52 -14.43 -0.01
N PHE A 72 -0.04 -15.66 -0.08
CA PHE A 72 0.31 -16.44 1.09
C PHE A 72 1.81 -16.66 1.17
N THR A 73 2.42 -16.48 2.35
CA THR A 73 3.86 -16.68 2.52
C THR A 73 4.14 -17.95 3.32
N LEU A 74 5.01 -18.79 2.81
CA LEU A 74 5.37 -20.07 3.42
C LEU A 74 6.90 -20.24 3.43
N MET A 75 7.41 -20.91 4.44
CA MET A 75 8.72 -21.55 4.41
C MET A 75 8.48 -23.00 4.08
N TRP A 76 8.89 -23.40 2.89
CA TRP A 76 8.67 -24.74 2.35
C TRP A 76 9.96 -25.55 2.47
N ALA A 77 9.90 -26.62 3.26
CA ALA A 77 11.00 -27.60 3.36
C ALA A 77 10.80 -28.69 2.29
N PHE A 78 11.62 -28.65 1.25
CA PHE A 78 11.50 -29.53 0.08
C PHE A 78 11.89 -30.98 0.36
N ASP A 79 12.42 -31.26 1.55
CA ASP A 79 12.76 -32.60 2.06
C ASP A 79 11.72 -33.14 3.07
N LEU A 80 10.63 -32.43 3.28
CA LEU A 80 9.51 -32.87 4.15
C LEU A 80 8.25 -33.15 3.33
N GLU A 81 7.81 -34.40 3.35
CA GLU A 81 6.56 -34.84 2.72
C GLU A 81 5.33 -34.08 3.28
N SER A 82 5.34 -33.76 4.56
CA SER A 82 4.26 -32.98 5.20
C SER A 82 4.07 -31.59 4.58
N ASP A 83 5.16 -30.94 4.19
CA ASP A 83 5.10 -29.62 3.55
C ASP A 83 4.59 -29.72 2.11
N TRP A 84 4.97 -30.76 1.39
CA TRP A 84 4.44 -31.05 0.06
C TRP A 84 2.93 -31.32 0.12
N ASN A 85 2.47 -32.15 1.05
CA ASN A 85 1.06 -32.44 1.25
C ASN A 85 0.27 -31.20 1.61
N TYR A 86 0.82 -30.33 2.48
CA TYR A 86 0.21 -29.05 2.82
C TYR A 86 0.06 -28.12 1.62
N VAL A 87 1.15 -27.97 0.83
CA VAL A 87 1.13 -27.12 -0.38
C VAL A 87 0.13 -27.67 -1.39
N LYS A 88 0.08 -28.99 -1.58
CA LYS A 88 -0.87 -29.66 -2.48
C LYS A 88 -2.32 -29.38 -2.04
N SER A 89 -2.66 -29.62 -0.77
CA SER A 89 -4.00 -29.34 -0.24
C SER A 89 -4.40 -27.87 -0.40
N LEU A 90 -3.46 -26.97 -0.15
CA LEU A 90 -3.68 -25.53 -0.33
C LEU A 90 -3.95 -25.18 -1.81
N THR A 91 -3.18 -25.75 -2.73
CA THR A 91 -3.33 -25.56 -4.18
C THR A 91 -4.70 -26.04 -4.65
N GLU A 92 -5.05 -27.28 -4.32
CA GLU A 92 -6.34 -27.88 -4.66
C GLU A 92 -7.54 -27.05 -4.17
N LYS A 93 -7.44 -26.47 -2.97
CA LYS A 93 -8.48 -25.61 -2.39
C LYS A 93 -8.75 -24.37 -3.26
N PHE A 94 -7.72 -23.70 -3.76
CA PHE A 94 -7.87 -22.51 -4.60
C PHE A 94 -8.26 -22.85 -6.04
N GLU A 95 -7.70 -23.91 -6.60
CA GLU A 95 -8.04 -24.41 -7.95
C GLU A 95 -9.51 -24.86 -8.02
N ALA A 96 -10.05 -25.46 -6.96
CA ALA A 96 -11.46 -25.82 -6.88
C ALA A 96 -12.42 -24.62 -7.00
N THR A 97 -11.94 -23.39 -6.76
CA THR A 97 -12.73 -22.18 -7.02
C THR A 97 -12.63 -21.66 -8.46
N GLY A 98 -11.98 -22.39 -9.37
CA GLY A 98 -11.66 -21.93 -10.72
C GLY A 98 -10.48 -20.93 -10.75
N GLY A 99 -9.70 -20.84 -9.67
CA GLY A 99 -8.54 -19.96 -9.56
C GLY A 99 -7.27 -20.59 -10.12
N THR A 100 -6.24 -19.74 -10.22
CA THR A 100 -4.90 -20.13 -10.65
C THR A 100 -3.92 -19.96 -9.50
N VAL A 101 -2.98 -20.92 -9.39
CA VAL A 101 -1.89 -20.85 -8.41
C VAL A 101 -0.62 -20.35 -9.09
N TYR A 102 0.00 -19.35 -8.48
CA TYR A 102 1.28 -18.77 -8.86
C TYR A 102 2.28 -19.01 -7.73
N CYS A 103 3.46 -19.51 -8.08
CA CYS A 103 4.50 -19.79 -7.10
C CYS A 103 5.72 -18.92 -7.35
N VAL A 104 6.13 -18.17 -6.33
CA VAL A 104 7.30 -17.30 -6.34
C VAL A 104 8.28 -17.78 -5.28
N GLU A 105 9.42 -18.27 -5.71
CA GLU A 105 10.51 -18.63 -4.81
C GLU A 105 11.51 -17.49 -4.71
N LEU A 106 11.69 -16.96 -3.49
CA LEU A 106 12.70 -15.96 -3.20
C LEU A 106 13.94 -16.62 -2.60
N ILE A 107 15.10 -16.30 -3.16
CA ILE A 107 16.41 -16.65 -2.62
C ILE A 107 17.22 -15.38 -2.35
N ALA A 108 18.08 -15.41 -1.34
CA ALA A 108 19.02 -14.33 -1.04
C ALA A 108 20.22 -14.86 -0.25
N ASP A 109 21.33 -14.15 -0.37
CA ASP A 109 22.53 -14.43 0.40
C ASP A 109 22.27 -14.46 1.91
N ARG A 110 22.93 -15.40 2.60
CA ARG A 110 22.79 -15.56 4.07
C ARG A 110 23.11 -14.28 4.82
N ALA A 111 24.16 -13.57 4.45
CA ALA A 111 24.56 -12.32 5.09
C ALA A 111 23.44 -11.26 4.99
N VAL A 112 22.83 -11.10 3.82
CA VAL A 112 21.73 -10.18 3.61
C VAL A 112 20.50 -10.60 4.43
N ARG A 113 20.20 -11.89 4.54
CA ARG A 113 19.06 -12.37 5.35
C ARG A 113 19.28 -12.17 6.85
N ILE A 114 20.53 -12.26 7.35
CA ILE A 114 20.89 -11.93 8.73
C ILE A 114 20.59 -10.45 9.00
N GLU A 115 20.96 -9.54 8.11
CA GLU A 115 20.63 -8.12 8.25
C GLU A 115 19.11 -7.86 8.14
N ARG A 116 18.43 -8.48 7.18
CA ARG A 116 16.97 -8.39 7.06
C ARG A 116 16.23 -8.94 8.29
N ASN A 117 16.84 -9.87 9.04
CA ASN A 117 16.25 -10.41 10.26
C ASN A 117 16.10 -9.35 11.37
N LYS A 118 16.87 -8.26 11.31
CA LYS A 118 16.90 -7.15 12.28
C LYS A 118 16.01 -5.96 11.89
N THR A 119 15.39 -5.96 10.72
CA THR A 119 14.64 -4.81 10.21
C THR A 119 13.40 -4.47 11.05
N GLU A 120 13.12 -3.18 11.21
CA GLU A 120 11.98 -2.68 11.97
C GLU A 120 10.64 -3.27 11.50
N ASN A 121 10.41 -3.30 10.19
CA ASN A 121 9.20 -3.90 9.60
C ASN A 121 9.00 -5.35 10.05
N ARG A 122 10.10 -6.14 10.10
CA ARG A 122 10.03 -7.53 10.56
C ARG A 122 9.70 -7.61 12.05
N LEU A 123 10.34 -6.82 12.88
CA LEU A 123 10.16 -6.85 14.34
C LEU A 123 8.79 -6.30 14.77
N LYS A 124 8.25 -5.35 14.02
CA LYS A 124 6.90 -4.83 14.21
C LYS A 124 5.83 -5.92 13.95
N ASN A 125 5.99 -6.69 12.87
CA ASN A 125 5.00 -7.68 12.43
C ASN A 125 5.21 -9.08 13.00
N LYS A 126 6.32 -9.34 13.72
CA LYS A 126 6.70 -10.66 14.26
C LYS A 126 7.31 -10.50 15.64
N ALA A 127 6.46 -10.33 16.66
CA ALA A 127 6.89 -10.13 18.06
C ALA A 127 7.81 -11.25 18.55
N SER A 128 7.54 -12.51 18.17
CA SER A 128 8.38 -13.68 18.48
C SER A 128 9.81 -13.62 17.90
N LYS A 129 10.10 -12.64 17.03
CA LYS A 129 11.43 -12.43 16.43
C LYS A 129 12.22 -11.27 17.04
N ARG A 130 11.67 -10.56 18.04
CA ARG A 130 12.33 -9.41 18.69
C ARG A 130 13.59 -9.80 19.48
N ASN A 131 13.67 -11.02 19.97
CA ASN A 131 14.93 -11.54 20.48
C ASN A 131 15.83 -11.93 19.30
N LEU A 132 16.72 -11.02 18.90
CA LEU A 132 17.54 -11.15 17.70
C LEU A 132 18.47 -12.36 17.75
N VAL A 133 19.06 -12.66 18.92
CA VAL A 133 19.98 -13.80 19.11
C VAL A 133 19.23 -15.12 18.86
N LEU A 134 18.09 -15.28 19.50
CA LEU A 134 17.27 -16.51 19.32
C LEU A 134 16.68 -16.59 17.91
N SER A 135 16.28 -15.47 17.31
CA SER A 135 15.74 -15.42 15.96
C SER A 135 16.76 -15.83 14.91
N GLU A 136 17.99 -15.33 15.03
CA GLU A 136 19.11 -15.67 14.13
C GLU A 136 19.53 -17.13 14.31
N ALA A 137 19.75 -17.57 15.56
CA ALA A 137 20.11 -18.97 15.85
C ALA A 137 19.05 -19.96 15.31
N ARG A 138 17.77 -19.62 15.41
CA ARG A 138 16.68 -20.43 14.85
C ARG A 138 16.74 -20.46 13.33
N MET A 139 16.96 -19.33 12.69
CA MET A 139 17.04 -19.23 11.22
C MET A 139 18.18 -20.10 10.69
N LEU A 140 19.37 -20.02 11.28
CA LEU A 140 20.53 -20.81 10.90
C LEU A 140 20.33 -22.31 11.14
N ARG A 141 19.72 -22.69 12.26
CA ARG A 141 19.37 -24.06 12.56
C ARG A 141 18.36 -24.65 11.56
N GLU A 142 17.37 -23.88 11.13
CA GLU A 142 16.37 -24.32 10.16
C GLU A 142 17.02 -24.59 8.79
N GLU A 143 18.03 -23.80 8.39
CA GLU A 143 18.79 -24.01 7.15
C GLU A 143 19.67 -25.27 7.17
N THR A 144 20.18 -25.66 8.35
CA THR A 144 20.95 -26.90 8.48
C THR A 144 20.07 -28.14 8.58
N LYS A 145 18.85 -27.95 9.07
CA LYS A 145 17.92 -29.06 9.31
C LYS A 145 17.08 -29.40 8.07
N TYR A 146 16.74 -28.39 7.26
CA TYR A 146 15.81 -28.52 6.14
C TYR A 146 16.38 -27.94 4.86
N ARG A 147 16.01 -28.55 3.73
CA ARG A 147 16.29 -28.00 2.42
C ARG A 147 15.22 -26.97 2.06
N LEU A 148 15.57 -25.67 2.16
CA LEU A 148 14.65 -24.53 1.99
C LEU A 148 14.76 -23.85 0.62
N ILE A 149 15.58 -24.42 -0.30
CA ILE A 149 15.74 -23.98 -1.68
C ILE A 149 15.44 -25.19 -2.57
N SER A 150 14.57 -25.00 -3.57
CA SER A 150 14.21 -26.06 -4.50
C SER A 150 15.38 -26.41 -5.42
N ARG A 151 15.37 -27.62 -5.94
CA ARG A 151 16.23 -28.02 -7.07
C ARG A 151 15.66 -27.48 -8.37
N GLU A 152 16.45 -27.49 -9.42
CA GLU A 152 15.96 -27.14 -10.74
C GLU A 152 14.86 -28.12 -11.19
N GLY A 153 13.74 -27.60 -11.70
CA GLY A 153 12.59 -28.40 -12.14
C GLY A 153 11.79 -29.08 -11.02
N GLU A 154 12.09 -28.87 -9.74
CA GLU A 154 11.42 -29.56 -8.64
C GLU A 154 10.02 -29.01 -8.32
N ILE A 155 9.80 -27.70 -8.53
CA ILE A 155 8.50 -27.07 -8.27
C ILE A 155 7.56 -27.35 -9.45
N PRO A 156 6.41 -28.03 -9.23
CA PRO A 156 5.56 -28.52 -10.32
C PRO A 156 4.50 -27.52 -10.79
N PHE A 157 4.69 -26.22 -10.53
CA PHE A 157 3.75 -25.20 -10.95
C PHE A 157 4.11 -24.65 -12.33
N GLU A 158 3.15 -24.59 -13.24
CA GLU A 158 3.30 -23.93 -14.53
C GLU A 158 3.62 -22.44 -14.37
N ASN A 159 2.92 -21.78 -13.43
CA ASN A 159 3.15 -20.37 -13.09
C ASN A 159 4.16 -20.25 -11.95
N TYR A 160 5.41 -20.60 -12.24
CA TYR A 160 6.53 -20.53 -11.31
C TYR A 160 7.57 -19.51 -11.75
N MET A 161 8.15 -18.81 -10.77
CA MET A 161 9.36 -18.03 -10.94
C MET A 161 10.25 -18.07 -9.70
N ARG A 162 11.58 -18.08 -9.93
CA ARG A 162 12.58 -17.90 -8.87
C ARG A 162 13.23 -16.53 -9.04
N ILE A 163 13.39 -15.81 -7.94
CA ILE A 163 14.04 -14.49 -7.91
C ILE A 163 15.13 -14.51 -6.85
N ASP A 164 16.38 -14.26 -7.27
CA ASP A 164 17.42 -13.86 -6.35
C ASP A 164 17.23 -12.37 -6.02
N ASN A 165 16.77 -12.11 -4.80
CA ASN A 165 16.48 -10.76 -4.35
C ASN A 165 17.57 -10.21 -3.41
N THR A 166 18.78 -10.77 -3.45
CA THR A 166 19.91 -10.33 -2.61
C THR A 166 20.09 -8.82 -2.66
N ASN A 167 20.13 -8.26 -3.88
CA ASN A 167 20.40 -6.85 -4.14
C ASN A 167 19.16 -6.09 -4.69
N LEU A 168 17.95 -6.61 -4.48
CA LEU A 168 16.74 -5.99 -4.98
C LEU A 168 15.88 -5.45 -3.83
N GLU A 169 15.34 -4.26 -4.03
CA GLU A 169 14.36 -3.69 -3.14
C GLU A 169 13.01 -4.41 -3.27
N PRO A 170 12.23 -4.50 -2.17
CA PRO A 170 10.99 -5.28 -2.16
C PRO A 170 9.91 -4.82 -3.16
N ASP A 171 9.83 -3.54 -3.45
CA ASP A 171 8.91 -2.96 -4.43
C ASP A 171 9.31 -3.33 -5.87
N VAL A 172 10.62 -3.37 -6.17
CA VAL A 172 11.14 -3.86 -7.45
C VAL A 172 10.75 -5.32 -7.64
N VAL A 173 10.96 -6.16 -6.61
CA VAL A 173 10.57 -7.58 -6.66
C VAL A 173 9.06 -7.75 -6.85
N ALA A 174 8.25 -6.97 -6.14
CA ALA A 174 6.80 -6.99 -6.29
C ALA A 174 6.36 -6.62 -7.72
N LYS A 175 7.01 -5.61 -8.32
CA LYS A 175 6.76 -5.23 -9.72
C LYS A 175 7.16 -6.35 -10.69
N MET A 176 8.32 -6.98 -10.50
CA MET A 176 8.73 -8.14 -11.32
C MET A 176 7.70 -9.26 -11.27
N ILE A 177 7.16 -9.58 -10.09
CA ILE A 177 6.12 -10.61 -9.93
C ILE A 177 4.85 -10.21 -10.67
N LYS A 178 4.40 -8.97 -10.49
CA LYS A 178 3.20 -8.44 -11.15
C LYS A 178 3.32 -8.49 -12.67
N ASP A 179 4.44 -8.01 -13.20
CA ASP A 179 4.69 -7.92 -14.65
C ASP A 179 4.83 -9.33 -15.26
N ARG A 180 5.52 -10.25 -14.58
CA ARG A 180 5.73 -11.65 -15.04
C ARG A 180 4.43 -12.41 -15.20
N PHE A 181 3.49 -12.24 -14.28
CA PHE A 181 2.23 -12.98 -14.28
C PHE A 181 1.05 -12.17 -14.84
N GLY A 182 1.28 -10.94 -15.28
CA GLY A 182 0.24 -10.09 -15.86
C GLY A 182 -0.87 -9.71 -14.87
N PHE A 183 -0.55 -9.60 -13.57
CA PHE A 183 -1.56 -9.20 -12.59
C PHE A 183 -2.07 -7.79 -12.89
N PRO A 184 -3.40 -7.58 -12.87
CA PRO A 184 -3.97 -6.27 -13.12
C PRO A 184 -3.50 -5.27 -12.05
N ASP A 185 -3.43 -4.01 -12.44
CA ASP A 185 -3.32 -2.91 -11.50
C ASP A 185 -4.50 -2.95 -10.54
N GLN A 186 -4.29 -2.46 -9.33
CA GLN A 186 -5.39 -2.30 -8.37
C GLN A 186 -6.56 -1.64 -9.08
N SER A 187 -7.73 -2.29 -9.06
CA SER A 187 -8.89 -1.84 -9.83
C SER A 187 -9.30 -0.44 -9.39
N ARG A 188 -9.23 0.54 -10.31
CA ARG A 188 -9.72 1.89 -10.02
C ARG A 188 -11.20 1.88 -9.64
N ALA A 189 -11.99 1.01 -10.25
CA ALA A 189 -13.40 0.87 -9.93
C ALA A 189 -13.61 0.39 -8.50
N GLU A 190 -12.80 -0.56 -8.02
CA GLU A 190 -12.87 -1.04 -6.64
C GLU A 190 -12.44 0.04 -5.64
N LEU A 191 -11.35 0.77 -5.93
CA LEU A 191 -10.95 1.92 -5.13
C LEU A 191 -12.06 2.99 -5.10
N MET A 192 -12.66 3.29 -6.24
CA MET A 192 -13.79 4.22 -6.34
C MET A 192 -14.97 3.79 -5.45
N ASN A 193 -15.29 2.51 -5.38
CA ASN A 193 -16.38 1.98 -4.56
C ASN A 193 -16.05 1.96 -3.06
N ARG A 194 -14.79 1.80 -2.67
CA ARG A 194 -14.33 1.70 -1.29
C ARG A 194 -13.87 3.03 -0.68
N MET A 195 -13.83 4.09 -1.49
CA MET A 195 -13.44 5.42 -1.06
C MET A 195 -14.61 6.39 -1.17
N LYS A 196 -14.70 7.30 -0.24
CA LYS A 196 -15.67 8.40 -0.23
C LYS A 196 -15.04 9.69 0.26
N LEU A 197 -15.68 10.80 -0.04
CA LEU A 197 -15.40 12.10 0.57
C LEU A 197 -16.41 12.35 1.67
N GLU A 198 -15.95 12.64 2.89
CA GLU A 198 -16.77 13.03 4.03
C GLU A 198 -16.50 14.50 4.35
N GLU A 199 -17.55 15.33 4.34
CA GLU A 199 -17.41 16.74 4.67
C GLU A 199 -16.85 16.90 6.09
N VAL A 200 -15.84 17.75 6.25
CA VAL A 200 -15.17 18.01 7.53
C VAL A 200 -16.06 18.93 8.35
N ARG A 201 -16.43 18.52 9.57
CA ARG A 201 -17.17 19.34 10.50
C ARG A 201 -16.25 20.31 11.24
N GLU A 202 -16.81 21.37 11.81
CA GLU A 202 -16.03 22.38 12.52
C GLU A 202 -15.22 21.80 13.70
N ASP A 203 -15.82 20.86 14.46
CA ASP A 203 -15.17 20.17 15.58
C ASP A 203 -14.00 19.25 15.14
N GLU A 204 -13.91 18.92 13.85
CA GLU A 204 -12.88 18.05 13.26
C GLU A 204 -11.71 18.83 12.63
N LEU A 205 -11.79 20.17 12.56
CA LEU A 205 -10.72 21.00 12.00
C LEU A 205 -9.35 20.83 12.70
N PRO A 206 -9.25 20.58 14.01
CA PRO A 206 -7.97 20.26 14.64
C PRO A 206 -7.35 18.97 14.10
N GLN A 207 -8.14 17.92 13.87
CA GLN A 207 -7.66 16.68 13.26
C GLN A 207 -7.22 16.89 11.80
N LEU A 208 -7.99 17.67 11.05
CA LEU A 208 -7.61 18.05 9.67
C LEU A 208 -6.25 18.74 9.66
N LEU A 209 -6.01 19.70 10.57
CA LEU A 209 -4.72 20.37 10.67
C LEU A 209 -3.57 19.41 11.00
N GLU A 210 -3.75 18.50 11.97
CA GLU A 210 -2.74 17.50 12.31
C GLU A 210 -2.36 16.64 11.10
N MET A 211 -3.35 16.15 10.36
CA MET A 211 -3.15 15.38 9.14
C MET A 211 -2.45 16.20 8.04
N GLN A 212 -2.82 17.48 7.89
CA GLN A 212 -2.22 18.40 6.92
C GLN A 212 -0.75 18.65 7.25
N VAL A 213 -0.44 19.00 8.49
CA VAL A 213 0.95 19.20 8.95
C VAL A 213 1.78 17.96 8.70
N LYS A 214 1.31 16.78 9.12
CA LYS A 214 2.00 15.51 8.90
C LYS A 214 2.29 15.24 7.43
N SER A 215 1.38 15.60 6.54
CA SER A 215 1.49 15.32 5.11
C SER A 215 2.42 16.30 4.37
N PHE A 216 2.45 17.55 4.79
CA PHE A 216 3.22 18.60 4.12
C PHE A 216 4.58 18.89 4.79
N MET A 217 4.83 18.41 6.01
CA MET A 217 6.09 18.65 6.71
C MET A 217 7.33 18.22 5.91
N PRO A 218 7.36 17.04 5.23
CA PRO A 218 8.50 16.67 4.40
C PRO A 218 8.77 17.64 3.24
N LEU A 219 7.72 18.23 2.66
CA LEU A 219 7.87 19.25 1.61
C LEU A 219 8.35 20.58 2.19
N TYR A 220 7.86 20.96 3.37
CA TYR A 220 8.33 22.15 4.07
C TYR A 220 9.82 22.06 4.42
N GLU A 221 10.27 20.95 4.97
CA GLU A 221 11.68 20.70 5.27
C GLU A 221 12.57 20.73 4.02
N LYS A 222 12.03 20.33 2.86
CA LYS A 222 12.75 20.33 1.58
C LYS A 222 12.83 21.72 0.94
N TYR A 223 11.74 22.48 0.96
CA TYR A 223 11.58 23.71 0.17
C TYR A 223 11.61 25.00 0.99
N HIS A 224 11.35 24.94 2.30
CA HIS A 224 11.28 26.09 3.21
C HIS A 224 10.34 27.20 2.69
N ASP A 225 9.14 26.79 2.22
CA ASP A 225 8.12 27.69 1.71
C ASP A 225 7.31 28.30 2.86
N ASP A 226 7.36 29.64 3.02
CA ASP A 226 6.60 30.36 4.04
C ASP A 226 5.06 30.29 3.85
N GLY A 227 4.61 29.91 2.66
CA GLY A 227 3.20 29.67 2.33
C GLY A 227 2.76 28.21 2.56
N SER A 228 3.66 27.35 3.03
CA SER A 228 3.42 25.92 3.15
C SER A 228 2.20 25.58 4.04
N PRO A 229 1.34 24.65 3.61
CA PRO A 229 0.29 24.10 4.47
C PRO A 229 0.80 23.42 5.75
N ALA A 230 2.08 23.05 5.82
CA ALA A 230 2.71 22.46 7.00
C ALA A 230 2.79 23.40 8.21
N ILE A 231 2.86 24.71 7.97
CA ILE A 231 3.00 25.73 9.02
C ILE A 231 1.74 26.58 9.17
N GLU A 232 0.62 26.15 8.57
CA GLU A 232 -0.65 26.86 8.65
C GLU A 232 -1.27 26.73 10.05
N SER A 233 -1.86 27.84 10.55
CA SER A 233 -2.54 27.83 11.85
C SER A 233 -3.98 27.33 11.76
N LEU A 234 -4.51 26.83 12.88
CA LEU A 234 -5.90 26.42 12.98
C LEU A 234 -6.88 27.55 12.65
N GLU A 235 -6.53 28.78 13.03
CA GLU A 235 -7.36 29.98 12.74
C GLU A 235 -7.47 30.23 11.22
N ARG A 236 -6.39 30.02 10.47
CA ARG A 236 -6.42 30.17 9.01
C ARG A 236 -7.29 29.11 8.35
N ILE A 237 -7.21 27.86 8.84
CA ILE A 237 -8.08 26.77 8.36
C ILE A 237 -9.54 27.07 8.69
N LYS A 238 -9.86 27.51 9.91
CA LYS A 238 -11.22 27.92 10.31
C LYS A 238 -11.77 29.01 9.40
N LYS A 239 -11.04 30.12 9.22
CA LYS A 239 -11.43 31.21 8.31
C LYS A 239 -11.66 30.74 6.86
N ARG A 240 -10.92 29.72 6.41
CA ARG A 240 -11.11 29.14 5.07
C ARG A 240 -12.35 28.25 5.03
N ALA A 241 -12.61 27.47 6.07
CA ALA A 241 -13.77 26.59 6.18
C ALA A 241 -15.10 27.36 6.34
N GLU A 242 -15.06 28.55 6.96
CA GLU A 242 -16.21 29.46 7.10
C GLU A 242 -16.67 30.07 5.76
N ARG A 243 -15.83 30.02 4.72
CA ARG A 243 -16.20 30.57 3.41
C ARG A 243 -17.27 29.69 2.75
N PRO A 244 -18.41 30.24 2.34
CA PRO A 244 -19.53 29.46 1.79
C PRO A 244 -19.20 28.77 0.48
N ASN A 245 -18.16 29.25 -0.21
CA ASN A 245 -17.70 28.74 -1.49
C ASN A 245 -16.50 27.75 -1.38
N ARG A 246 -16.14 27.32 -0.17
CA ARG A 246 -15.05 26.35 0.04
C ARG A 246 -15.45 25.30 1.05
N LYS A 247 -15.11 24.03 0.77
CA LYS A 247 -15.36 22.91 1.65
C LYS A 247 -14.18 21.99 1.74
N TYR A 248 -13.91 21.50 2.94
CA TYR A 248 -12.95 20.45 3.20
C TYR A 248 -13.67 19.11 3.27
N TYR A 249 -13.05 18.09 2.70
CA TYR A 249 -13.51 16.71 2.79
C TYR A 249 -12.37 15.83 3.25
N PHE A 250 -12.62 14.96 4.22
CA PHE A 250 -11.74 13.83 4.46
C PHE A 250 -11.85 12.83 3.31
N VAL A 251 -10.72 12.34 2.86
CA VAL A 251 -10.64 11.18 1.97
C VAL A 251 -10.69 9.94 2.86
N VAL A 252 -11.78 9.18 2.78
CA VAL A 252 -12.03 8.02 3.64
C VAL A 252 -11.98 6.76 2.80
N LYS A 253 -11.21 5.77 3.24
CA LYS A 253 -11.14 4.43 2.65
C LYS A 253 -11.42 3.38 3.72
N ASP A 254 -12.44 2.53 3.51
CA ASP A 254 -12.83 1.46 4.45
C ASP A 254 -13.00 1.98 5.90
N GLY A 255 -13.54 3.19 6.06
CA GLY A 255 -13.75 3.84 7.36
C GLY A 255 -12.52 4.57 7.93
N ALA A 256 -11.34 4.44 7.33
CA ALA A 256 -10.13 5.15 7.75
C ALA A 256 -9.94 6.46 6.99
N ARG A 257 -9.65 7.56 7.69
CA ARG A 257 -9.25 8.85 7.11
C ARG A 257 -7.82 8.77 6.60
N VAL A 258 -7.66 8.72 5.28
CA VAL A 258 -6.36 8.53 4.62
C VAL A 258 -5.78 9.81 4.04
N GLY A 259 -6.52 10.91 4.07
CA GLY A 259 -6.11 12.22 3.56
C GLY A 259 -7.25 13.23 3.61
N ALA A 260 -7.08 14.35 2.95
CA ALA A 260 -8.16 15.33 2.76
C ALA A 260 -7.98 16.11 1.45
N ILE A 261 -9.09 16.68 0.99
CA ILE A 261 -9.16 17.56 -0.18
C ILE A 261 -10.00 18.79 0.16
N ASN A 262 -9.53 19.97 -0.25
CA ASN A 262 -10.33 21.17 -0.22
C ASN A 262 -10.76 21.53 -1.64
N VAL A 263 -12.05 21.73 -1.82
CA VAL A 263 -12.68 22.13 -3.08
C VAL A 263 -13.35 23.49 -2.88
N GLY A 264 -13.17 24.39 -3.80
CA GLY A 264 -13.79 25.69 -3.72
C GLY A 264 -13.84 26.49 -5.00
N HIS A 265 -14.64 27.54 -4.99
CA HIS A 265 -14.73 28.52 -6.05
C HIS A 265 -14.05 29.81 -5.59
N ASN A 266 -13.32 30.48 -6.45
CA ASN A 266 -12.75 31.79 -6.13
C ASN A 266 -13.81 32.91 -6.24
N ASP A 267 -14.71 32.78 -7.19
CA ASP A 267 -15.84 33.68 -7.39
C ASP A 267 -17.15 32.92 -7.19
N PRO A 268 -18.04 33.36 -6.28
CA PRO A 268 -19.37 32.75 -6.10
C PRO A 268 -20.26 32.81 -7.34
N GLU A 269 -19.99 33.72 -8.27
CA GLU A 269 -20.72 33.86 -9.53
C GLU A 269 -20.20 32.86 -10.60
N GLU A 270 -18.92 32.46 -10.52
CA GLU A 270 -18.32 31.48 -11.41
C GLU A 270 -18.51 30.03 -10.90
N LYS A 271 -19.72 29.58 -10.71
CA LYS A 271 -20.04 28.23 -10.18
C LYS A 271 -19.48 27.07 -11.01
N HIS A 272 -19.12 27.32 -12.26
CA HIS A 272 -18.56 26.29 -13.16
C HIS A 272 -17.03 26.16 -13.06
N VAL A 273 -16.37 27.01 -12.26
CA VAL A 273 -14.91 26.98 -12.07
C VAL A 273 -14.60 26.64 -10.62
N SER A 274 -13.88 25.55 -10.37
CA SER A 274 -13.46 25.13 -9.05
C SER A 274 -11.94 24.96 -8.93
N PHE A 275 -11.46 25.15 -7.70
CA PHE A 275 -10.08 24.95 -7.32
C PHE A 275 -9.95 23.79 -6.33
N ILE A 276 -8.88 23.02 -6.48
CA ILE A 276 -8.44 22.01 -5.52
C ILE A 276 -7.20 22.55 -4.82
N SER A 277 -7.30 22.90 -3.52
CA SER A 277 -6.15 23.39 -2.73
C SER A 277 -6.47 23.50 -1.23
N PRO A 278 -5.80 22.69 -0.36
CA PRO A 278 -4.87 21.62 -0.71
C PRO A 278 -5.57 20.28 -0.99
N LEU A 279 -4.84 19.37 -1.63
CA LEU A 279 -5.08 17.92 -1.65
C LEU A 279 -3.88 17.24 -1.01
N PHE A 280 -4.10 16.35 -0.06
CA PHE A 280 -3.05 15.53 0.52
C PHE A 280 -3.53 14.13 0.88
N ILE A 281 -2.63 13.19 0.81
CA ILE A 281 -2.77 11.82 1.32
C ILE A 281 -1.67 11.61 2.36
N LEU A 282 -2.02 11.07 3.52
CA LEU A 282 -1.07 10.78 4.60
C LEU A 282 0.09 9.91 4.08
N PRO A 283 1.34 10.14 4.52
CA PRO A 283 2.53 9.48 3.97
C PRO A 283 2.42 7.96 3.90
N GLU A 284 1.86 7.31 4.93
CA GLU A 284 1.66 5.86 5.01
C GLU A 284 0.61 5.31 4.03
N TYR A 285 -0.16 6.21 3.39
CA TYR A 285 -1.19 5.87 2.41
C TYR A 285 -0.88 6.36 0.99
N GLN A 286 0.24 7.03 0.75
CA GLN A 286 0.67 7.50 -0.57
C GLN A 286 1.01 6.33 -1.51
N ASN A 287 1.14 6.62 -2.80
CA ASN A 287 1.49 5.68 -3.88
C ASN A 287 0.50 4.51 -4.07
N LYS A 288 -0.75 4.65 -3.58
CA LYS A 288 -1.83 3.65 -3.67
C LYS A 288 -2.99 4.12 -4.57
N GLY A 289 -2.80 5.18 -5.34
CA GLY A 289 -3.83 5.74 -6.23
C GLY A 289 -4.92 6.56 -5.53
N TYR A 290 -4.83 6.78 -4.22
CA TYR A 290 -5.89 7.47 -3.46
C TYR A 290 -6.06 8.94 -3.83
N GLY A 291 -4.98 9.64 -4.19
CA GLY A 291 -5.05 11.02 -4.70
C GLY A 291 -5.86 11.11 -6.00
N TYR A 292 -5.66 10.16 -6.92
CA TYR A 292 -6.44 10.07 -8.14
C TYR A 292 -7.94 9.87 -7.83
N VAL A 293 -8.26 8.91 -6.96
CA VAL A 293 -9.66 8.63 -6.60
C VAL A 293 -10.29 9.82 -5.87
N ALA A 294 -9.56 10.52 -5.00
CA ALA A 294 -10.06 11.71 -4.32
C ALA A 294 -10.47 12.81 -5.32
N ILE A 295 -9.66 13.04 -6.37
CA ILE A 295 -9.99 13.98 -7.45
C ILE A 295 -11.22 13.50 -8.22
N MET A 296 -11.29 12.22 -8.61
CA MET A 296 -12.45 11.68 -9.32
C MET A 296 -13.74 11.81 -8.49
N LYS A 297 -13.66 11.54 -7.18
CA LYS A 297 -14.79 11.72 -6.26
C LYS A 297 -15.19 13.19 -6.10
N ALA A 298 -14.26 14.13 -6.12
CA ALA A 298 -14.57 15.56 -6.16
C ALA A 298 -15.33 15.91 -7.45
N PHE A 299 -14.93 15.34 -8.57
CA PHE A 299 -15.64 15.55 -9.84
C PHE A 299 -17.06 14.98 -9.83
N GLU A 300 -17.30 13.83 -9.17
CA GLU A 300 -18.64 13.26 -8.99
C GLU A 300 -19.50 14.14 -8.06
N LEU A 301 -18.91 14.72 -7.02
CA LEU A 301 -19.59 15.54 -6.02
C LEU A 301 -19.99 16.92 -6.58
N TYR A 302 -19.27 17.42 -7.58
CA TYR A 302 -19.47 18.73 -8.21
C TYR A 302 -19.72 18.58 -9.73
N PRO A 303 -20.83 17.97 -10.16
CA PRO A 303 -21.09 17.66 -11.58
C PRO A 303 -21.23 18.89 -12.46
N ASP A 304 -21.63 20.04 -11.90
CA ASP A 304 -21.83 21.29 -12.63
C ASP A 304 -20.53 22.06 -12.88
N VAL A 305 -19.42 21.62 -12.28
CA VAL A 305 -18.09 22.22 -12.50
C VAL A 305 -17.49 21.64 -13.78
N ASN A 306 -17.24 22.52 -14.75
CA ASN A 306 -16.63 22.15 -16.03
C ASN A 306 -15.17 22.57 -16.16
N THR A 307 -14.68 23.47 -15.28
CA THR A 307 -13.29 23.91 -15.26
C THR A 307 -12.70 23.72 -13.87
N TRP A 308 -11.68 22.90 -13.78
CA TRP A 308 -10.94 22.63 -12.54
C TRP A 308 -9.55 23.21 -12.61
N LYS A 309 -9.11 23.85 -11.55
CA LYS A 309 -7.78 24.44 -11.44
C LYS A 309 -7.07 23.99 -10.19
N LEU A 310 -5.76 23.89 -10.24
CA LEU A 310 -4.90 23.63 -9.09
C LEU A 310 -3.48 24.17 -9.38
N GLU A 311 -2.73 24.30 -8.30
CA GLU A 311 -1.31 24.68 -8.35
C GLU A 311 -0.49 23.60 -7.65
N THR A 312 0.71 23.32 -8.15
CA THR A 312 1.62 22.35 -7.56
C THR A 312 3.08 22.72 -7.73
N ILE A 313 3.94 22.04 -6.95
CA ILE A 313 5.39 22.20 -7.00
C ILE A 313 5.91 21.47 -8.23
N LYS A 314 6.60 22.19 -9.12
CA LYS A 314 7.18 21.68 -10.37
C LYS A 314 8.21 20.57 -10.10
N GLU A 315 8.98 20.71 -9.03
CA GLU A 315 10.05 19.79 -8.62
C GLU A 315 9.52 18.51 -7.97
N GLU A 316 8.18 18.33 -7.88
CA GLU A 316 7.53 17.11 -7.40
C GLU A 316 6.87 16.33 -8.56
N PRO A 317 7.64 15.50 -9.31
CA PRO A 317 7.14 14.82 -10.51
C PRO A 317 5.99 13.86 -10.23
N ALA A 318 5.90 13.32 -9.03
CA ALA A 318 4.79 12.44 -8.64
C ALA A 318 3.45 13.19 -8.60
N ASN A 319 3.45 14.45 -8.13
CA ASN A 319 2.27 15.31 -8.12
C ASN A 319 1.89 15.72 -9.55
N CYS A 320 2.86 16.15 -10.36
CA CYS A 320 2.62 16.49 -11.76
C CYS A 320 2.00 15.32 -12.52
N HIS A 321 2.59 14.12 -12.39
CA HIS A 321 2.06 12.89 -12.99
C HIS A 321 0.63 12.56 -12.53
N LEU A 322 0.32 12.75 -11.24
CA LEU A 322 -1.04 12.55 -10.72
C LEU A 322 -2.04 13.43 -11.46
N TYR A 323 -1.77 14.72 -11.57
CA TYR A 323 -2.69 15.68 -12.19
C TYR A 323 -2.83 15.45 -13.68
N GLU A 324 -1.75 15.19 -14.39
CA GLU A 324 -1.76 14.82 -15.81
C GLU A 324 -2.57 13.55 -16.06
N LYS A 325 -2.44 12.55 -15.18
CA LYS A 325 -3.23 11.31 -15.23
C LYS A 325 -4.72 11.54 -14.98
N CYS A 326 -5.09 12.60 -14.25
CA CYS A 326 -6.48 13.03 -14.06
C CYS A 326 -7.01 13.85 -15.25
N GLY A 327 -6.16 14.15 -16.25
CA GLY A 327 -6.53 14.90 -17.45
C GLY A 327 -6.23 16.40 -17.37
N PHE A 328 -5.60 16.87 -16.29
CA PHE A 328 -5.16 18.26 -16.20
C PHE A 328 -4.01 18.52 -17.16
N VAL A 329 -3.99 19.73 -17.71
CA VAL A 329 -2.90 20.24 -18.54
C VAL A 329 -2.28 21.44 -17.87
N ARG A 330 -0.97 21.55 -18.00
CA ARG A 330 -0.22 22.69 -17.48
C ARG A 330 -0.60 23.96 -18.25
N VAL A 331 -0.82 25.05 -17.50
CA VAL A 331 -1.21 26.36 -18.05
C VAL A 331 -0.42 27.48 -17.36
N GLY A 332 -0.40 28.67 -17.98
CA GLY A 332 0.22 29.85 -17.40
C GLY A 332 1.74 29.81 -17.34
N GLU A 333 2.31 30.79 -16.62
CA GLU A 333 3.73 30.94 -16.42
C GLU A 333 4.18 30.28 -15.10
N GLU A 334 5.46 29.92 -15.03
CA GLU A 334 6.07 29.41 -13.81
C GLU A 334 6.21 30.52 -12.77
N LYS A 335 5.85 30.20 -11.52
CA LYS A 335 5.99 31.13 -10.38
C LYS A 335 7.16 30.68 -9.51
N VAL A 336 8.32 31.30 -9.66
CA VAL A 336 9.47 31.02 -8.79
C VAL A 336 9.19 31.55 -7.39
N ILE A 337 9.12 30.67 -6.40
CA ILE A 337 8.90 31.02 -5.00
C ILE A 337 10.22 31.28 -4.28
N ASN A 338 11.19 30.40 -4.50
CA ASN A 338 12.55 30.55 -3.99
C ASN A 338 13.53 29.73 -4.86
N GLU A 339 14.80 29.65 -4.46
CA GLU A 339 15.85 28.93 -5.21
C GLU A 339 15.60 27.41 -5.37
N ARG A 340 14.68 26.83 -4.59
CA ARG A 340 14.39 25.39 -4.54
C ARG A 340 13.01 25.04 -5.04
N MET A 341 12.11 26.01 -5.20
CA MET A 341 10.69 25.76 -5.42
C MET A 341 10.11 26.67 -6.49
N THR A 342 9.48 26.05 -7.46
CA THR A 342 8.68 26.71 -8.51
C THR A 342 7.28 26.15 -8.50
N LEU A 343 6.26 27.00 -8.49
CA LEU A 343 4.88 26.60 -8.66
C LEU A 343 4.46 26.66 -10.12
N ILE A 344 3.62 25.70 -10.49
CA ILE A 344 3.01 25.61 -11.82
C ILE A 344 1.50 25.40 -11.69
N ASP A 345 0.77 26.04 -12.58
CA ASP A 345 -0.69 25.95 -12.64
C ASP A 345 -1.12 24.84 -13.59
N TYR A 346 -2.18 24.14 -13.20
CA TYR A 346 -2.85 23.12 -13.99
C TYR A 346 -4.34 23.45 -14.14
N GLU A 347 -4.88 23.20 -15.33
CA GLU A 347 -6.29 23.35 -15.64
C GLU A 347 -6.85 22.10 -16.33
N LEU A 348 -8.06 21.73 -15.97
CA LEU A 348 -8.86 20.70 -16.67
C LEU A 348 -10.17 21.30 -17.10
N LYS A 349 -10.55 21.15 -18.38
CA LYS A 349 -11.87 21.44 -18.93
C LYS A 349 -12.59 20.13 -19.24
N ARG A 350 -13.79 19.98 -18.68
CA ARG A 350 -14.65 18.78 -18.82
C ARG A 350 -15.86 19.07 -19.70
#